data_ac7964983bb43efc45f12e0793f4f949
#
_entry.id   ac7964983bb43efc45f12e0793f4f949
#
_cell.length_a   1.000
_cell.length_b   1.000
_cell.length_c   1.000
_cell.angle_alpha   90.00
_cell.angle_beta   90.00
_cell.angle_gamma   90.00
#
_symmetry.space_group_name_H-M   'P 1'
#
loop_
_entity.id
_entity.type
_entity.pdbx_description
1 polymer ?
#
loop_
_entity_poly.entity_id
_entity_poly.type
_entity_poly.pdbx_seq_one_letter_code
_entity_poly.pdbx_strand_id
1 'polypeptide(L)'
;MYEVTASIVIYKNDSDELLKVIHSFLNTDMKVRLYLIDNSPSDDIKPILPNDDRIEYQFVGENLGFGKAHNIALRKIKGLSP
;
A
#
# COMPACT_ATOMS: atom_id res chain seq x y z
N MET A 1 -5.86 2.42 17.04
CA MET A 1 -6.53 3.20 16.00
C MET A 1 -5.51 4.02 15.23
N TYR A 2 -5.68 4.13 13.93
CA TYR A 2 -4.81 4.94 13.07
C TYR A 2 -5.43 6.31 12.85
N GLU A 3 -4.60 7.36 12.90
CA GLU A 3 -5.04 8.73 12.65
C GLU A 3 -5.17 9.00 11.15
N VAL A 4 -4.29 8.40 10.37
CA VAL A 4 -4.29 8.54 8.90
C VAL A 4 -4.13 7.17 8.28
N THR A 5 -4.98 6.88 7.30
CA THR A 5 -4.91 5.66 6.51
C THR A 5 -4.86 6.05 5.03
N ALA A 6 -3.96 5.45 4.29
CA ALA A 6 -3.82 5.70 2.86
C ALA A 6 -3.67 4.39 2.10
N SER A 7 -3.97 4.42 0.81
CA SER A 7 -3.74 3.29 -0.08
C SER A 7 -3.02 3.75 -1.34
N ILE A 8 -2.13 2.91 -1.82
CA ILE A 8 -1.39 3.13 -3.07
C ILE A 8 -1.61 1.90 -3.93
N VAL A 9 -2.04 2.13 -5.17
CA VAL A 9 -2.13 1.07 -6.17
C VAL A 9 -0.84 1.04 -6.96
N ILE A 10 -0.20 -0.12 -7.00
CA ILE A 10 1.08 -0.32 -7.69
C ILE A 10 0.83 -1.08 -8.99
N TYR A 11 1.40 -0.59 -10.09
CA TYR A 11 1.42 -1.30 -11.35
C TYR A 11 2.68 -0.92 -12.12
N LYS A 12 3.71 -1.76 -12.06
CA LYS A 12 4.99 -1.56 -12.74
C LYS A 12 5.61 -0.19 -12.46
N ASN A 13 5.43 0.31 -11.24
CA ASN A 13 5.96 1.61 -10.83
C ASN A 13 7.48 1.56 -10.76
N ASP A 14 8.10 2.74 -10.98
CA ASP A 14 9.51 2.92 -10.67
C ASP A 14 9.71 2.71 -9.16
N SER A 15 10.57 1.76 -8.82
CA SER A 15 10.78 1.40 -7.41
C SER A 15 11.38 2.53 -6.58
N ASP A 16 12.28 3.34 -7.15
CA ASP A 16 12.88 4.47 -6.43
C ASP A 16 11.83 5.53 -6.12
N GLU A 17 10.99 5.87 -7.09
CA GLU A 17 9.89 6.82 -6.90
C GLU A 17 8.90 6.31 -5.85
N LEU A 18 8.52 5.05 -5.94
CA LEU A 18 7.60 4.44 -4.98
C LEU A 18 8.15 4.48 -3.56
N LEU A 19 9.42 4.13 -3.39
CA LEU A 19 10.06 4.15 -2.08
C LEU A 19 10.12 5.56 -1.50
N LYS A 20 10.36 6.58 -2.33
CA LYS A 20 10.33 7.98 -1.88
C LYS A 20 8.97 8.35 -1.32
N VAL A 21 7.90 7.97 -2.02
CA VAL A 21 6.53 8.24 -1.57
C VAL A 21 6.24 7.53 -0.26
N ILE A 22 6.61 6.26 -0.15
CA ILE A 22 6.40 5.47 1.06
C ILE A 22 7.16 6.09 2.24
N HIS A 23 8.43 6.42 2.08
CA HIS A 23 9.21 7.02 3.16
C HIS A 23 8.66 8.38 3.57
N SER A 24 8.21 9.18 2.60
CA SER A 24 7.61 10.48 2.89
C SER A 24 6.33 10.32 3.73
N PHE A 25 5.50 9.34 3.40
CA PHE A 25 4.27 9.07 4.15
C PHE A 25 4.58 8.58 5.57
N LEU A 26 5.59 7.73 5.73
CA LEU A 26 5.93 7.15 7.03
C LEU A 26 6.74 8.10 7.91
N ASN A 27 7.27 9.19 7.35
CA ASN A 27 8.07 10.17 8.09
C ASN A 27 7.16 11.12 8.87
N THR A 28 6.50 10.59 9.90
CA THR A 28 5.53 11.32 10.70
C THR A 28 5.43 10.70 12.09
N ASP A 29 5.07 11.51 13.09
CA ASP A 29 4.79 11.04 14.45
C ASP A 29 3.35 10.55 14.60
N MET A 30 2.51 10.76 13.59
CA MET A 30 1.12 10.32 13.62
C MET A 30 1.03 8.81 13.48
N LYS A 31 -0.03 8.22 14.00
CA LYS A 31 -0.34 6.80 13.79
C LYS A 31 -0.91 6.62 12.40
N VAL A 32 -0.12 6.02 11.51
CA VAL A 32 -0.50 5.87 10.10
C VAL A 32 -0.53 4.40 9.71
N ARG A 33 -1.36 4.09 8.74
CA ARG A 33 -1.45 2.77 8.10
C ARG A 33 -1.41 2.96 6.59
N LEU A 34 -0.54 2.22 5.91
CA LEU A 34 -0.38 2.30 4.47
C LEU A 34 -0.70 0.95 3.84
N TYR A 35 -1.68 0.92 2.96
CA TYR A 35 -2.03 -0.26 2.19
C TYR A 35 -1.43 -0.14 0.79
N LEU A 36 -0.63 -1.15 0.41
CA LEU A 36 -0.03 -1.24 -0.91
C LEU A 36 -0.72 -2.37 -1.67
N ILE A 37 -1.48 -2.01 -2.69
CA ILE A 37 -2.20 -2.98 -3.53
C ILE A 37 -1.45 -3.13 -4.84
N ASP A 38 -0.82 -4.28 -5.03
CA ASP A 38 0.07 -4.51 -6.15
C ASP A 38 -0.65 -5.27 -7.27
N ASN A 39 -0.97 -4.55 -8.34
CA ASN A 39 -1.58 -5.09 -9.54
C ASN A 39 -0.55 -5.53 -10.59
N SER A 40 0.72 -5.47 -10.28
CA SER A 40 1.78 -5.85 -11.23
C SER A 40 1.72 -7.34 -11.54
N PRO A 41 2.29 -7.79 -12.69
CA PRO A 41 2.32 -9.22 -13.03
C PRO A 41 3.14 -10.06 -12.07
N SER A 42 4.08 -9.45 -11.36
CA SER A 42 4.94 -10.14 -10.40
C SER A 42 5.13 -9.27 -9.16
N ASP A 43 5.54 -9.89 -8.05
CA ASP A 43 5.74 -9.21 -6.78
C ASP A 43 7.16 -8.69 -6.58
N ASP A 44 7.79 -8.22 -7.65
CA ASP A 44 9.18 -7.78 -7.66
C ASP A 44 9.47 -6.66 -6.65
N ILE A 45 8.46 -5.85 -6.31
CA ILE A 45 8.60 -4.76 -5.35
C ILE A 45 8.67 -5.25 -3.90
N LYS A 46 8.10 -6.40 -3.60
CA LYS A 46 7.98 -6.89 -2.23
C LYS A 46 9.31 -6.96 -1.47
N PRO A 47 10.40 -7.51 -2.05
CA PRO A 47 11.66 -7.62 -1.32
C PRO A 47 12.31 -6.29 -0.97
N ILE A 48 11.98 -5.21 -1.68
CA ILE A 48 12.60 -3.90 -1.46
C ILE A 48 11.77 -2.99 -0.57
N LEU A 49 10.57 -3.41 -0.18
CA LEU A 49 9.71 -2.61 0.70
C LEU A 49 10.34 -2.51 2.09
N PRO A 50 10.17 -1.34 2.78
CA PRO A 50 10.64 -1.22 4.15
C PRO A 50 10.00 -2.25 5.06
N ASN A 51 10.77 -2.76 6.02
CA ASN A 51 10.24 -3.65 7.04
C ASN A 51 9.59 -2.80 8.13
N ASP A 52 8.36 -2.39 7.90
CA ASP A 52 7.61 -1.49 8.77
C ASP A 52 6.20 -2.06 8.95
N ASP A 53 5.79 -2.27 10.19
CA ASP A 53 4.50 -2.88 10.49
C ASP A 53 3.30 -1.96 10.21
N ARG A 54 3.55 -0.70 9.88
CA ARG A 54 2.51 0.24 9.40
C ARG A 54 2.13 0.00 7.96
N ILE A 55 2.91 -0.80 7.23
CA ILE A 55 2.65 -1.14 5.82
C ILE A 55 1.96 -2.48 5.75
N GLU A 56 0.85 -2.55 5.00
CA GLU A 56 0.24 -3.81 4.62
C GLU A 56 0.31 -3.94 3.10
N TYR A 57 0.99 -4.97 2.63
CA TYR A 57 1.18 -5.25 1.21
C TYR A 57 0.25 -6.37 0.77
N GLN A 58 -0.46 -6.14 -0.34
CA GLN A 58 -1.34 -7.13 -0.95
C GLN A 58 -0.95 -7.30 -2.42
N PHE A 59 -0.45 -8.49 -2.77
CA PHE A 59 -0.18 -8.83 -4.16
C PHE A 59 -1.44 -9.43 -4.78
N VAL A 60 -1.91 -8.82 -5.88
CA VAL A 60 -3.10 -9.28 -6.60
C VAL A 60 -2.74 -10.18 -7.76
N GLY A 61 -1.61 -9.93 -8.43
CA GLY A 61 -1.14 -10.75 -9.54
C GLY A 61 -1.80 -10.45 -10.88
N GLU A 62 -2.69 -9.46 -10.92
CA GLU A 62 -3.35 -9.04 -12.16
C GLU A 62 -3.74 -7.57 -12.08
N ASN A 63 -3.95 -6.94 -13.22
CA ASN A 63 -4.35 -5.55 -13.25
C ASN A 63 -5.88 -5.44 -13.14
N LEU A 64 -6.37 -5.19 -11.94
CA LEU A 64 -7.79 -5.00 -11.66
C LEU A 64 -8.30 -3.60 -11.99
N GLY A 65 -7.38 -2.66 -12.32
CA GLY A 65 -7.70 -1.25 -12.42
C GLY A 65 -7.74 -0.58 -11.05
N PHE A 66 -7.65 0.75 -11.06
CA PHE A 66 -7.52 1.52 -9.82
C PHE A 66 -8.75 1.39 -8.92
N GLY A 67 -9.96 1.43 -9.51
CA GLY A 67 -11.19 1.35 -8.72
C GLY A 67 -11.30 0.07 -7.91
N LYS A 68 -11.07 -1.08 -8.53
CA LYS A 68 -11.14 -2.37 -7.85
C LYS A 68 -10.02 -2.54 -6.82
N ALA A 69 -8.82 -2.07 -7.13
CA ALA A 69 -7.69 -2.15 -6.20
C ALA A 69 -7.94 -1.30 -4.95
N HIS A 70 -8.45 -0.08 -5.12
CA HIS A 70 -8.80 0.76 -3.97
C HIS A 70 -9.95 0.17 -3.17
N ASN A 71 -10.88 -0.54 -3.80
CA ASN A 71 -11.96 -1.22 -3.08
C ASN A 71 -11.42 -2.33 -2.18
N ILE A 72 -10.36 -3.02 -2.58
CA ILE A 72 -9.69 -3.99 -1.72
C ILE A 72 -9.16 -3.30 -0.46
N ALA A 73 -8.46 -2.17 -0.63
CA ALA A 73 -7.94 -1.40 0.49
C ALA A 73 -9.05 -0.89 1.39
N LEU A 74 -10.14 -0.37 0.82
CA LEU A 74 -11.29 0.12 1.59
C LEU A 74 -11.94 -0.98 2.42
N ARG A 75 -12.06 -2.19 1.87
CA ARG A 75 -12.60 -3.32 2.62
C ARG A 75 -11.73 -3.69 3.81
N LYS A 76 -10.40 -3.63 3.65
CA LYS A 76 -9.45 -3.86 4.75
C LYS A 76 -9.60 -2.79 5.84
N ILE A 77 -9.73 -1.53 5.45
CA ILE A 77 -9.92 -0.42 6.38
C ILE A 77 -11.22 -0.62 7.17
N LYS A 78 -12.31 -0.96 6.49
CA LYS A 78 -13.60 -1.22 7.14
C LYS A 78 -13.53 -2.41 8.10
N GLY A 79 -12.75 -3.41 7.77
CA GLY A 79 -12.54 -4.56 8.66
C GLY A 79 -11.77 -4.21 9.93
N LEU A 80 -11.02 -3.11 9.92
CA LEU A 80 -10.28 -2.61 11.08
C LEU A 80 -11.10 -1.61 11.90
N SER A 81 -12.15 -1.05 11.35
CA SER A 81 -13.02 -0.10 12.03
C SER A 81 -14.14 -0.85 12.75
N PRO A 82 -14.25 -0.70 14.05
CA PRO A 82 -15.34 -1.33 14.79
C PRO A 82 -16.70 -0.78 14.43
#